data_885602c054a6b99ebdf7188298ff739f
#
_entry.id   885602c054a6b99ebdf7188298ff739f
#
_cell.length_a   1.000
_cell.length_b   1.000
_cell.length_c   1.000
_cell.angle_alpha   90.00
_cell.angle_beta   90.00
_cell.angle_gamma   90.00
#
_symmetry.space_group_name_H-M   'P 1'
#
loop_
_entity.id
_entity.type
_entity.pdbx_description
1 polymer ?
#
loop_
_entity_poly.entity_id
_entity_poly.type
_entity_poly.pdbx_seq_one_letter_code
_entity_poly.pdbx_strand_id
1 'polypeptide(L)'
;KISKNLIKTGNIQFNNWVKWIQFQVKCRQIYGNSFLPDYGYGRGGRGWRDLWQDLLSIFLVDPKSGHDEIINCFKGIRIDGTNATIIGEKKGEFKADRNNIPRTWCDHAAWPVFVLNFYLNQTGDYEILNKEITYWKDQFVYRSKVIDPEWNSSHGNHQKTVSNKVYTSSILEHLLIQQLSSFYNVNNKNILLLEGADWNDTYDMARINGGSVCFFNFYSYNFKLLSEILSVLKSKGIKKIKILKELVILLDYLPGQYRIDYNSPNEKQKLLKKYFDS
;
A
#
# COMPACT_ATOMS: atom_id res chain seq x y z
N LYS A 1 26.21 15.79 -0.97
CA LYS A 1 26.83 14.66 -0.23
C LYS A 1 25.98 13.42 -0.51
N ILE A 2 26.51 12.43 -1.22
CA ILE A 2 25.76 11.29 -1.76
C ILE A 2 25.40 10.29 -0.65
N SER A 3 26.26 10.12 0.34
CA SER A 3 25.99 9.30 1.52
C SER A 3 26.65 9.88 2.76
N LYS A 4 26.00 9.66 3.91
CA LYS A 4 26.59 9.97 5.23
C LYS A 4 27.39 8.77 5.77
N ASN A 5 27.18 7.59 5.24
CA ASN A 5 27.83 6.36 5.68
C ASN A 5 29.11 6.13 4.87
N LEU A 6 30.25 6.20 5.52
CA LEU A 6 31.54 5.92 4.93
C LEU A 6 32.01 4.54 5.37
N ILE A 7 32.14 3.61 4.41
CA ILE A 7 32.71 2.28 4.65
C ILE A 7 34.13 2.29 4.12
N LYS A 8 35.07 1.97 5.01
CA LYS A 8 36.49 1.78 4.68
C LYS A 8 36.93 0.39 5.11
N THR A 9 37.45 -0.37 4.16
CA THR A 9 38.04 -1.69 4.40
C THR A 9 39.48 -1.70 3.83
N GLY A 10 40.20 -2.79 4.05
CA GLY A 10 41.52 -2.99 3.41
C GLY A 10 41.45 -3.19 1.89
N ASN A 11 40.28 -3.39 1.31
CA ASN A 11 40.06 -3.61 -0.11
C ASN A 11 39.55 -2.34 -0.82
N ILE A 12 40.39 -1.70 -1.61
CA ILE A 12 40.05 -0.46 -2.31
C ILE A 12 38.97 -0.66 -3.37
N GLN A 13 38.92 -1.81 -4.03
CA GLN A 13 37.91 -2.11 -5.04
C GLN A 13 36.51 -2.24 -4.38
N PHE A 14 36.44 -2.92 -3.25
CA PHE A 14 35.20 -3.01 -2.46
C PHE A 14 34.73 -1.64 -1.98
N ASN A 15 35.62 -0.81 -1.47
CA ASN A 15 35.28 0.55 -1.03
C ASN A 15 34.74 1.42 -2.17
N ASN A 16 35.27 1.30 -3.38
CA ASN A 16 34.78 2.02 -4.55
C ASN A 16 33.45 1.47 -5.04
N TRP A 17 33.25 0.15 -4.99
CA TRP A 17 31.99 -0.49 -5.33
C TRP A 17 30.85 -0.06 -4.37
N VAL A 18 31.11 0.02 -3.06
CA VAL A 18 30.11 0.53 -2.09
C VAL A 18 29.72 1.98 -2.39
N LYS A 19 30.68 2.84 -2.75
CA LYS A 19 30.37 4.23 -3.16
C LYS A 19 29.47 4.26 -4.40
N TRP A 20 29.73 3.39 -5.36
CA TRP A 20 28.93 3.25 -6.56
C TRP A 20 27.49 2.82 -6.24
N ILE A 21 27.30 1.81 -5.37
CA ILE A 21 25.97 1.38 -4.92
C ILE A 21 25.23 2.53 -4.23
N GLN A 22 25.88 3.25 -3.34
CA GLN A 22 25.26 4.39 -2.65
C GLN A 22 24.84 5.50 -3.64
N PHE A 23 25.63 5.71 -4.69
CA PHE A 23 25.24 6.62 -5.77
C PHE A 23 24.01 6.13 -6.52
N GLN A 24 23.94 4.84 -6.85
CA GLN A 24 22.77 4.25 -7.51
C GLN A 24 21.50 4.38 -6.66
N VAL A 25 21.58 4.18 -5.33
CA VAL A 25 20.45 4.41 -4.42
C VAL A 25 19.95 5.86 -4.53
N LYS A 26 20.87 6.84 -4.60
CA LYS A 26 20.50 8.24 -4.78
C LYS A 26 19.84 8.50 -6.14
N CYS A 27 20.32 7.87 -7.19
CA CYS A 27 19.67 7.93 -8.51
C CYS A 27 18.26 7.34 -8.47
N ARG A 28 18.04 6.20 -7.78
CA ARG A 28 16.71 5.62 -7.58
C ARG A 28 15.76 6.52 -6.80
N GLN A 29 16.26 7.23 -5.79
CA GLN A 29 15.45 8.20 -5.05
C GLN A 29 14.93 9.32 -5.96
N ILE A 30 15.73 9.77 -6.94
CA ILE A 30 15.38 10.88 -7.83
C ILE A 30 14.52 10.40 -9.00
N TYR A 31 14.93 9.32 -9.66
CA TYR A 31 14.32 8.84 -10.91
C TYR A 31 13.42 7.62 -10.72
N GLY A 32 13.64 6.82 -9.65
CA GLY A 32 13.05 5.50 -9.49
C GLY A 32 13.64 4.47 -10.46
N ASN A 33 13.29 3.19 -10.26
CA ASN A 33 13.68 2.11 -11.17
C ASN A 33 12.66 1.89 -12.31
N SER A 34 11.45 2.47 -12.19
CA SER A 34 10.35 2.27 -13.12
C SER A 34 9.73 3.57 -13.62
N PHE A 35 10.41 4.72 -13.41
CA PHE A 35 9.91 5.98 -13.94
C PHE A 35 9.90 5.96 -15.47
N LEU A 36 8.74 6.23 -16.04
CA LEU A 36 8.55 6.40 -17.47
C LEU A 36 7.81 7.71 -17.72
N PRO A 37 8.29 8.55 -18.63
CA PRO A 37 7.63 9.81 -18.98
C PRO A 37 6.25 9.57 -19.62
N ASP A 38 5.43 10.60 -19.65
CA ASP A 38 4.06 10.53 -20.17
C ASP A 38 4.01 10.73 -21.68
N TYR A 39 4.82 10.01 -22.42
CA TYR A 39 4.79 9.97 -23.89
C TYR A 39 5.14 8.58 -24.41
N GLY A 40 4.63 8.23 -25.59
CA GLY A 40 4.82 6.90 -26.17
C GLY A 40 4.27 5.80 -25.27
N TYR A 41 5.10 4.89 -24.82
CA TYR A 41 4.74 3.82 -23.88
C TYR A 41 4.92 4.23 -22.41
N GLY A 42 5.21 5.49 -22.15
CA GLY A 42 5.40 6.01 -20.81
C GLY A 42 4.12 5.93 -19.97
N ARG A 43 4.29 6.01 -18.66
CA ARG A 43 3.17 5.96 -17.69
C ARG A 43 2.98 7.29 -16.94
N GLY A 44 3.83 8.27 -17.19
CA GLY A 44 3.77 9.57 -16.54
C GLY A 44 3.98 9.55 -15.04
N GLY A 45 4.90 8.69 -14.58
CA GLY A 45 5.23 8.56 -13.17
C GLY A 45 5.92 7.23 -12.86
N ARG A 46 5.89 6.86 -11.58
CA ARG A 46 6.50 5.63 -11.07
C ARG A 46 5.43 4.57 -10.81
N GLY A 47 5.76 3.31 -11.06
CA GLY A 47 4.90 2.20 -10.65
C GLY A 47 4.77 2.16 -9.13
N TRP A 48 3.57 1.85 -8.63
CA TRP A 48 3.28 1.77 -7.20
C TRP A 48 4.26 0.87 -6.43
N ARG A 49 4.32 -0.42 -6.79
CA ARG A 49 5.20 -1.38 -6.11
C ARG A 49 6.68 -1.04 -6.27
N ASP A 50 7.05 -0.51 -7.44
CA ASP A 50 8.43 -0.16 -7.75
C ASP A 50 8.96 0.92 -6.81
N LEU A 51 8.13 1.94 -6.54
CA LEU A 51 8.51 3.01 -5.62
C LEU A 51 8.65 2.49 -4.18
N TRP A 52 7.74 1.63 -3.72
CA TRP A 52 7.89 1.00 -2.41
C TRP A 52 9.18 0.17 -2.31
N GLN A 53 9.53 -0.58 -3.35
CA GLN A 53 10.77 -1.36 -3.40
C GLN A 53 12.02 -0.46 -3.45
N ASP A 54 11.97 0.66 -4.17
CA ASP A 54 13.05 1.65 -4.17
C ASP A 54 13.31 2.22 -2.77
N LEU A 55 12.24 2.47 -1.99
CA LEU A 55 12.36 2.97 -0.62
C LEU A 55 13.16 2.03 0.30
N LEU A 56 13.14 0.72 0.09
CA LEU A 56 13.96 -0.21 0.88
C LEU A 56 15.44 0.13 0.78
N SER A 57 15.93 0.39 -0.44
CA SER A 57 17.34 0.76 -0.64
C SER A 57 17.67 2.15 -0.07
N ILE A 58 16.72 3.08 -0.16
CA ILE A 58 16.86 4.43 0.37
C ILE A 58 16.99 4.39 1.90
N PHE A 59 16.18 3.59 2.57
CA PHE A 59 16.21 3.47 4.04
C PHE A 59 17.48 2.83 4.59
N LEU A 60 18.17 2.00 3.79
CA LEU A 60 19.49 1.50 4.16
C LEU A 60 20.56 2.59 4.17
N VAL A 61 20.42 3.61 3.33
CA VAL A 61 21.46 4.63 3.13
C VAL A 61 21.14 5.93 3.84
N ASP A 62 19.89 6.39 3.74
CA ASP A 62 19.40 7.64 4.36
C ASP A 62 17.91 7.53 4.68
N PRO A 63 17.54 6.84 5.80
CA PRO A 63 16.14 6.56 6.10
C PRO A 63 15.29 7.82 6.27
N LYS A 64 15.86 8.92 6.72
CA LYS A 64 15.13 10.18 6.91
C LYS A 64 14.70 10.83 5.60
N SER A 65 15.44 10.60 4.52
CA SER A 65 15.14 11.23 3.23
C SER A 65 13.90 10.65 2.54
N GLY A 66 13.44 9.47 2.95
CA GLY A 66 12.22 8.83 2.42
C GLY A 66 10.94 9.11 3.20
N HIS A 67 11.00 9.85 4.31
CA HIS A 67 9.86 10.12 5.18
C HIS A 67 8.66 10.74 4.43
N ASP A 68 8.90 11.85 3.72
CA ASP A 68 7.84 12.56 2.99
C ASP A 68 7.30 11.74 1.81
N GLU A 69 8.15 10.89 1.22
CA GLU A 69 7.74 10.02 0.13
C GLU A 69 6.78 8.94 0.60
N ILE A 70 7.04 8.31 1.75
CA ILE A 70 6.09 7.36 2.38
C ILE A 70 4.73 8.04 2.56
N ILE A 71 4.69 9.21 3.18
CA ILE A 71 3.44 9.95 3.43
C ILE A 71 2.71 10.24 2.12
N ASN A 72 3.45 10.62 1.08
CA ASN A 72 2.86 10.86 -0.24
C ASN A 72 2.28 9.58 -0.84
N CYS A 73 3.00 8.46 -0.78
CA CYS A 73 2.55 7.18 -1.33
C CYS A 73 1.24 6.72 -0.68
N PHE A 74 1.13 6.81 0.64
CA PHE A 74 -0.08 6.41 1.35
C PHE A 74 -1.34 7.16 0.91
N LYS A 75 -1.23 8.40 0.43
CA LYS A 75 -2.37 9.17 -0.10
C LYS A 75 -2.96 8.58 -1.38
N GLY A 76 -2.26 7.67 -2.05
CA GLY A 76 -2.74 6.97 -3.24
C GLY A 76 -3.60 5.75 -2.96
N ILE A 77 -3.91 5.45 -1.71
CA ILE A 77 -4.77 4.33 -1.29
C ILE A 77 -6.23 4.75 -1.39
N ARG A 78 -7.08 3.86 -1.94
CA ARG A 78 -8.55 4.02 -1.95
C ARG A 78 -9.17 3.42 -0.68
N ILE A 79 -10.36 3.89 -0.36
CA ILE A 79 -11.12 3.39 0.81
C ILE A 79 -11.49 1.91 0.68
N ASP A 80 -11.51 1.33 -0.52
CA ASP A 80 -11.76 -0.10 -0.74
C ASP A 80 -10.50 -0.97 -0.56
N GLY A 81 -9.39 -0.38 -0.14
CA GLY A 81 -8.11 -1.05 0.11
C GLY A 81 -7.27 -1.29 -1.14
N THR A 82 -7.71 -0.86 -2.31
CA THR A 82 -6.86 -0.78 -3.49
C THR A 82 -6.06 0.52 -3.51
N ASN A 83 -5.29 0.74 -4.55
CA ASN A 83 -4.46 1.92 -4.69
C ASN A 83 -4.32 2.33 -6.17
N ALA A 84 -3.79 3.53 -6.38
CA ALA A 84 -3.30 3.94 -7.68
C ALA A 84 -2.19 3.00 -8.15
N THR A 85 -2.17 2.66 -9.43
CA THR A 85 -1.07 1.88 -10.01
C THR A 85 0.14 2.74 -10.33
N ILE A 86 -0.09 4.03 -10.59
CA ILE A 86 0.95 5.00 -10.94
C ILE A 86 0.93 6.16 -9.94
N ILE A 87 2.11 6.49 -9.40
CA ILE A 87 2.38 7.68 -8.63
C ILE A 87 3.00 8.70 -9.57
N GLY A 88 2.31 9.82 -9.78
CA GLY A 88 2.73 10.88 -10.71
C GLY A 88 3.99 11.63 -10.27
N GLU A 89 4.43 12.56 -11.09
CA GLU A 89 5.63 13.38 -10.83
C GLU A 89 5.44 14.35 -9.67
N LYS A 90 4.23 14.86 -9.53
CA LYS A 90 3.89 15.82 -8.46
C LYS A 90 3.35 15.09 -7.24
N LYS A 91 3.67 15.61 -6.06
CA LYS A 91 3.10 15.10 -4.80
C LYS A 91 1.57 15.18 -4.85
N GLY A 92 0.91 14.07 -4.50
CA GLY A 92 -0.54 13.94 -4.52
C GLY A 92 -1.14 13.62 -5.90
N GLU A 93 -0.31 13.44 -6.91
CA GLU A 93 -0.76 13.02 -8.24
C GLU A 93 -0.75 11.49 -8.33
N PHE A 94 -1.92 10.92 -8.68
CA PHE A 94 -2.11 9.47 -8.79
C PHE A 94 -2.94 9.16 -10.03
N LYS A 95 -2.66 8.01 -10.64
CA LYS A 95 -3.41 7.50 -11.80
C LYS A 95 -3.84 6.05 -11.55
N ALA A 96 -5.03 5.70 -12.03
CA ALA A 96 -5.56 4.34 -11.90
C ALA A 96 -4.63 3.31 -12.55
N ASP A 97 -4.27 3.53 -13.79
CA ASP A 97 -3.23 2.87 -14.58
C ASP A 97 -3.08 3.63 -15.92
N ARG A 98 -2.30 3.06 -16.85
CA ARG A 98 -2.16 3.60 -18.22
C ARG A 98 -3.54 3.74 -18.86
N ASN A 99 -3.78 4.86 -19.52
CA ASN A 99 -5.05 5.18 -20.18
C ASN A 99 -6.27 5.12 -19.25
N ASN A 100 -6.08 5.29 -17.93
CA ASN A 100 -7.12 5.14 -16.92
C ASN A 100 -7.86 3.79 -16.96
N ILE A 101 -7.22 2.74 -17.45
CA ILE A 101 -7.75 1.38 -17.39
C ILE A 101 -7.33 0.78 -16.06
N PRO A 102 -8.23 0.55 -15.11
CA PRO A 102 -7.85 0.11 -13.77
C PRO A 102 -7.34 -1.32 -13.81
N ARG A 103 -6.31 -1.57 -13.06
CA ARG A 103 -5.79 -2.90 -12.81
C ARG A 103 -5.47 -3.04 -11.34
N THR A 104 -6.17 -3.93 -10.67
CA THR A 104 -5.88 -4.23 -9.27
C THR A 104 -4.88 -5.38 -9.21
N TRP A 105 -3.77 -5.13 -8.54
CA TRP A 105 -2.67 -6.08 -8.37
C TRP A 105 -2.70 -6.64 -6.96
N CYS A 106 -2.70 -7.94 -6.80
CA CYS A 106 -2.82 -8.54 -5.48
C CYS A 106 -1.62 -8.27 -4.57
N ASP A 107 -0.46 -7.99 -5.12
CA ASP A 107 0.77 -7.69 -4.38
C ASP A 107 0.87 -6.24 -3.88
N HIS A 108 0.11 -5.32 -4.47
CA HIS A 108 0.29 -3.88 -4.23
C HIS A 108 0.10 -3.48 -2.77
N ALA A 109 -0.86 -4.05 -2.07
CA ALA A 109 -1.11 -3.75 -0.67
C ALA A 109 -0.16 -4.47 0.31
N ALA A 110 0.66 -5.42 -0.17
CA ALA A 110 1.65 -6.10 0.67
C ALA A 110 2.89 -5.23 0.95
N TRP A 111 3.32 -4.43 -0.02
CA TRP A 111 4.54 -3.63 0.07
C TRP A 111 4.52 -2.55 1.15
N PRO A 112 3.43 -1.77 1.32
CA PRO A 112 3.38 -0.67 2.29
C PRO A 112 3.70 -1.08 3.72
N VAL A 113 3.13 -2.20 4.21
CA VAL A 113 3.40 -2.68 5.60
C VAL A 113 4.86 -3.07 5.75
N PHE A 114 5.39 -3.84 4.82
CA PHE A 114 6.76 -4.33 4.88
C PHE A 114 7.77 -3.18 4.87
N VAL A 115 7.59 -2.24 3.94
CA VAL A 115 8.49 -1.09 3.77
C VAL A 115 8.39 -0.13 4.95
N LEU A 116 7.17 0.13 5.44
CA LEU A 116 6.98 0.97 6.61
C LEU A 116 7.60 0.34 7.87
N ASN A 117 7.42 -0.97 8.08
CA ASN A 117 8.08 -1.66 9.19
C ASN A 117 9.60 -1.53 9.12
N PHE A 118 10.16 -1.63 7.91
CA PHE A 118 11.59 -1.43 7.72
C PHE A 118 12.02 0.01 8.09
N TYR A 119 11.25 1.03 7.66
CA TYR A 119 11.46 2.42 8.06
C TYR A 119 11.39 2.63 9.57
N LEU A 120 10.37 2.06 10.23
CA LEU A 120 10.20 2.15 11.68
C LEU A 120 11.39 1.55 12.44
N ASN A 121 11.90 0.42 11.98
CA ASN A 121 13.08 -0.23 12.57
C ASN A 121 14.36 0.58 12.38
N GLN A 122 14.49 1.32 11.26
CA GLN A 122 15.66 2.15 10.99
C GLN A 122 15.63 3.49 11.73
N THR A 123 14.45 4.03 12.00
CA THR A 123 14.28 5.41 12.51
C THR A 123 13.73 5.51 13.91
N GLY A 124 12.95 4.53 14.35
CA GLY A 124 12.16 4.63 15.58
C GLY A 124 10.98 5.61 15.50
N ASP A 125 10.68 6.16 14.33
CA ASP A 125 9.64 7.18 14.09
C ASP A 125 8.25 6.55 14.01
N TYR A 126 7.70 6.15 15.15
CA TYR A 126 6.33 5.63 15.24
C TYR A 126 5.24 6.71 15.12
N GLU A 127 5.59 8.00 15.21
CA GLU A 127 4.64 9.09 15.05
C GLU A 127 4.08 9.18 13.62
N ILE A 128 4.82 8.71 12.64
CA ILE A 128 4.35 8.62 11.25
C ILE A 128 3.04 7.84 11.13
N LEU A 129 2.81 6.84 11.99
CA LEU A 129 1.59 6.02 12.00
C LEU A 129 0.34 6.82 12.33
N ASN A 130 0.47 7.91 13.11
CA ASN A 130 -0.62 8.79 13.51
C ASN A 130 -0.83 9.95 12.53
N LYS A 131 0.01 10.07 11.48
CA LYS A 131 -0.11 11.14 10.51
C LYS A 131 -1.42 11.03 9.75
N GLU A 132 -2.27 12.05 9.88
CA GLU A 132 -3.52 12.14 9.13
C GLU A 132 -3.27 12.53 7.68
N ILE A 133 -3.82 11.74 6.76
CA ILE A 133 -3.73 11.93 5.32
C ILE A 133 -5.06 11.58 4.65
N THR A 134 -5.20 11.99 3.39
CA THR A 134 -6.39 11.74 2.57
C THR A 134 -6.35 10.35 1.94
N TYR A 135 -7.52 9.82 1.58
CA TYR A 135 -7.66 8.71 0.64
C TYR A 135 -7.84 9.22 -0.77
N TRP A 136 -7.25 8.53 -1.72
CA TRP A 136 -7.48 8.79 -3.13
C TRP A 136 -8.85 8.28 -3.57
N LYS A 137 -9.52 9.04 -4.42
CA LYS A 137 -10.81 8.67 -5.03
C LYS A 137 -10.74 8.94 -6.52
N ASP A 138 -11.20 7.97 -7.29
CA ASP A 138 -11.48 8.07 -8.71
C ASP A 138 -12.83 7.40 -9.02
N GLN A 139 -13.13 7.19 -10.29
CA GLN A 139 -14.37 6.56 -10.72
C GLN A 139 -14.50 5.07 -10.38
N PHE A 140 -13.46 4.42 -9.83
CA PHE A 140 -13.47 2.99 -9.59
C PHE A 140 -13.73 2.66 -8.13
N VAL A 141 -14.57 1.64 -7.91
CA VAL A 141 -14.96 1.11 -6.60
C VAL A 141 -14.96 -0.42 -6.63
N TYR A 142 -15.18 -1.05 -5.48
CA TYR A 142 -15.23 -2.51 -5.33
C TYR A 142 -13.98 -3.19 -5.90
N ARG A 143 -12.80 -2.72 -5.52
CA ARG A 143 -11.51 -3.19 -6.04
C ARG A 143 -11.42 -3.08 -7.56
N SER A 144 -11.79 -1.91 -8.06
CA SER A 144 -11.80 -1.55 -9.47
C SER A 144 -12.69 -2.43 -10.37
N LYS A 145 -13.66 -3.14 -9.80
CA LYS A 145 -14.60 -4.00 -10.55
C LYS A 145 -15.83 -3.25 -11.07
N VAL A 146 -16.15 -2.11 -10.47
CA VAL A 146 -17.33 -1.31 -10.77
C VAL A 146 -16.93 0.14 -10.99
N ILE A 147 -17.56 0.77 -11.96
CA ILE A 147 -17.50 2.23 -12.16
C ILE A 147 -18.59 2.85 -11.29
N ASP A 148 -18.21 3.80 -10.45
CA ASP A 148 -19.12 4.57 -9.62
C ASP A 148 -19.94 5.53 -10.51
N PRO A 149 -21.25 5.33 -10.68
CA PRO A 149 -22.06 6.14 -11.58
C PRO A 149 -22.24 7.58 -11.11
N GLU A 150 -22.01 7.85 -9.83
CA GLU A 150 -22.14 9.18 -9.23
C GLU A 150 -20.82 9.97 -9.28
N TRP A 151 -19.70 9.33 -9.59
CA TRP A 151 -18.42 10.00 -9.66
C TRP A 151 -18.26 10.76 -10.99
N ASN A 152 -17.76 11.97 -10.88
CA ASN A 152 -17.29 12.75 -12.03
C ASN A 152 -16.07 13.60 -11.61
N SER A 153 -15.37 14.19 -12.59
CA SER A 153 -14.14 14.93 -12.35
C SER A 153 -14.31 16.14 -11.40
N SER A 154 -15.51 16.68 -11.25
CA SER A 154 -15.80 17.79 -10.33
C SER A 154 -15.76 17.38 -8.87
N HIS A 155 -15.87 16.08 -8.56
CA HIS A 155 -15.71 15.57 -7.21
C HIS A 155 -14.28 15.72 -6.67
N GLY A 156 -13.31 15.89 -7.55
CA GLY A 156 -11.89 15.86 -7.21
C GLY A 156 -11.43 14.43 -6.87
N ASN A 157 -10.17 14.32 -6.42
CA ASN A 157 -9.50 13.03 -6.25
C ASN A 157 -9.35 12.62 -4.77
N HIS A 158 -10.23 13.10 -3.89
CA HIS A 158 -10.22 12.76 -2.48
C HIS A 158 -11.53 12.12 -2.05
N GLN A 159 -11.42 11.07 -1.22
CA GLN A 159 -12.60 10.49 -0.59
C GLN A 159 -13.28 11.53 0.30
N LYS A 160 -14.60 11.58 0.23
CA LYS A 160 -15.43 12.49 1.02
C LYS A 160 -16.37 11.71 1.93
N THR A 161 -16.75 12.36 3.03
CA THR A 161 -17.82 11.90 3.91
C THR A 161 -19.19 12.19 3.30
N VAL A 162 -20.25 11.64 3.88
CA VAL A 162 -21.65 11.93 3.51
C VAL A 162 -21.98 13.44 3.63
N SER A 163 -21.26 14.19 4.44
CA SER A 163 -21.38 15.65 4.55
C SER A 163 -20.51 16.42 3.56
N ASN A 164 -19.98 15.75 2.53
CA ASN A 164 -19.15 16.29 1.45
C ASN A 164 -17.82 16.93 1.92
N LYS A 165 -17.34 16.56 3.11
CA LYS A 165 -16.02 16.97 3.61
C LYS A 165 -14.97 15.94 3.21
N VAL A 166 -13.77 16.38 2.85
CA VAL A 166 -12.64 15.48 2.59
C VAL A 166 -12.39 14.64 3.85
N TYR A 167 -12.37 13.32 3.67
CA TYR A 167 -12.05 12.39 4.75
C TYR A 167 -10.54 12.25 4.90
N THR A 168 -10.07 12.36 6.13
CA THR A 168 -8.66 12.12 6.50
C THR A 168 -8.58 11.14 7.64
N SER A 169 -7.55 10.31 7.63
CA SER A 169 -7.27 9.42 8.74
C SER A 169 -5.79 9.05 8.80
N SER A 170 -5.43 8.29 9.83
CA SER A 170 -4.05 7.91 10.10
C SER A 170 -3.47 6.96 9.04
N ILE A 171 -2.15 6.98 8.84
CA ILE A 171 -1.44 5.98 8.03
C ILE A 171 -1.73 4.57 8.55
N LEU A 172 -1.86 4.39 9.87
CA LEU A 172 -2.23 3.10 10.43
C LEU A 172 -3.57 2.60 9.92
N GLU A 173 -4.58 3.46 9.79
CA GLU A 173 -5.88 3.06 9.22
C GLU A 173 -5.73 2.65 7.75
N HIS A 174 -4.97 3.39 6.94
CA HIS A 174 -4.70 3.03 5.54
C HIS A 174 -4.08 1.63 5.42
N LEU A 175 -3.13 1.30 6.30
CA LEU A 175 -2.56 -0.05 6.35
C LEU A 175 -3.61 -1.11 6.71
N LEU A 176 -4.42 -0.85 7.73
CA LEU A 176 -5.46 -1.79 8.17
C LEU A 176 -6.47 -2.06 7.05
N ILE A 177 -6.93 -1.02 6.36
CA ILE A 177 -7.87 -1.18 5.24
C ILE A 177 -7.25 -2.03 4.14
N GLN A 178 -6.02 -1.77 3.73
CA GLN A 178 -5.34 -2.57 2.70
C GLN A 178 -5.19 -4.04 3.09
N GLN A 179 -4.73 -4.29 4.31
CA GLN A 179 -4.47 -5.66 4.76
C GLN A 179 -5.77 -6.43 4.97
N LEU A 180 -6.77 -5.84 5.63
CA LEU A 180 -8.04 -6.51 5.91
C LEU A 180 -8.84 -6.74 4.63
N SER A 181 -8.94 -5.75 3.73
CA SER A 181 -9.65 -5.95 2.47
C SER A 181 -9.01 -7.05 1.61
N SER A 182 -7.68 -7.18 1.63
CA SER A 182 -6.96 -8.26 0.95
C SER A 182 -7.18 -9.61 1.63
N PHE A 183 -7.21 -9.67 2.97
CA PHE A 183 -7.46 -10.90 3.73
C PHE A 183 -8.81 -11.53 3.40
N TYR A 184 -9.83 -10.71 3.16
CA TYR A 184 -11.17 -11.20 2.81
C TYR A 184 -11.36 -11.43 1.30
N ASN A 185 -10.45 -10.91 0.44
CA ASN A 185 -10.51 -11.08 -1.00
C ASN A 185 -9.81 -12.36 -1.44
N VAL A 186 -10.48 -13.50 -1.26
CA VAL A 186 -9.92 -14.82 -1.52
C VAL A 186 -10.66 -15.56 -2.64
N ASN A 187 -9.98 -16.53 -3.26
CA ASN A 187 -10.57 -17.45 -4.23
C ASN A 187 -11.33 -18.60 -3.52
N ASN A 188 -11.91 -19.53 -4.30
CA ASN A 188 -12.67 -20.66 -3.78
C ASN A 188 -11.85 -21.67 -2.96
N LYS A 189 -10.52 -21.56 -2.93
CA LYS A 189 -9.59 -22.35 -2.13
C LYS A 189 -9.10 -21.58 -0.88
N ASN A 190 -9.72 -20.45 -0.57
CA ASN A 190 -9.34 -19.58 0.54
C ASN A 190 -7.90 -19.02 0.43
N ILE A 191 -7.39 -18.88 -0.77
CA ILE A 191 -6.09 -18.28 -1.07
C ILE A 191 -6.34 -16.88 -1.62
N LEU A 192 -5.45 -15.93 -1.31
CA LEU A 192 -5.49 -14.56 -1.83
C LEU A 192 -5.78 -14.57 -3.33
N LEU A 193 -6.87 -13.90 -3.73
CA LEU A 193 -7.26 -13.80 -5.14
C LEU A 193 -6.20 -12.99 -5.91
N LEU A 194 -5.77 -13.55 -7.04
CA LEU A 194 -4.72 -12.95 -7.88
C LEU A 194 -5.14 -11.60 -8.50
N GLU A 195 -6.44 -11.43 -8.78
CA GLU A 195 -6.99 -10.23 -9.43
C GLU A 195 -6.35 -9.96 -10.79
N GLY A 196 -5.73 -8.79 -11.01
CA GLY A 196 -5.08 -8.47 -12.27
C GLY A 196 -3.77 -9.21 -12.51
N ALA A 197 -3.00 -9.44 -11.48
CA ALA A 197 -1.78 -10.28 -11.38
C ALA A 197 -1.16 -10.10 -9.99
N ASP A 198 -0.02 -10.72 -9.72
CA ASP A 198 0.90 -10.37 -8.64
C ASP A 198 2.15 -9.65 -9.20
N TRP A 199 3.28 -9.75 -8.52
CA TRP A 199 4.54 -9.16 -8.98
C TRP A 199 4.98 -9.67 -10.37
N ASN A 200 4.55 -10.87 -10.73
CA ASN A 200 4.71 -11.38 -12.08
C ASN A 200 3.52 -10.95 -12.94
N ASP A 201 3.69 -9.94 -13.74
CA ASP A 201 2.67 -9.32 -14.58
C ASP A 201 2.04 -10.29 -15.61
N THR A 202 2.70 -11.40 -15.90
CA THR A 202 2.21 -12.39 -16.86
C THR A 202 1.11 -13.29 -16.30
N TYR A 203 0.86 -13.28 -14.99
CA TYR A 203 -0.21 -14.03 -14.35
C TYR A 203 -1.61 -13.46 -14.58
N ASP A 204 -1.75 -12.40 -15.36
CA ASP A 204 -3.04 -11.83 -15.74
C ASP A 204 -3.99 -12.80 -16.45
N MET A 205 -3.46 -13.91 -16.96
CA MET A 205 -4.21 -15.03 -17.53
C MET A 205 -5.08 -15.78 -16.50
N ALA A 206 -4.77 -15.69 -15.22
CA ALA A 206 -5.44 -16.43 -14.14
C ALA A 206 -6.41 -15.56 -13.31
N ARG A 207 -7.02 -14.54 -13.89
CA ARG A 207 -7.89 -13.57 -13.20
C ARG A 207 -9.09 -14.19 -12.49
N ILE A 208 -9.65 -15.24 -13.08
CA ILE A 208 -10.83 -15.93 -12.53
C ILE A 208 -10.30 -17.03 -11.61
N ASN A 209 -10.50 -16.87 -10.31
CA ASN A 209 -10.13 -17.85 -9.28
C ASN A 209 -8.63 -18.16 -9.15
N GLY A 210 -7.75 -17.48 -9.88
CA GLY A 210 -6.32 -17.57 -9.65
C GLY A 210 -5.94 -17.11 -8.25
N GLY A 211 -4.90 -17.69 -7.67
CA GLY A 211 -4.40 -17.33 -6.35
C GLY A 211 -2.88 -17.24 -6.32
N SER A 212 -2.35 -16.31 -5.57
CA SER A 212 -0.91 -16.18 -5.35
C SER A 212 -0.51 -16.76 -4.00
N VAL A 213 0.16 -17.92 -4.01
CA VAL A 213 0.70 -18.55 -2.81
C VAL A 213 1.83 -17.72 -2.21
N CYS A 214 2.66 -17.12 -3.05
CA CYS A 214 3.74 -16.25 -2.61
C CYS A 214 3.21 -15.07 -1.80
N PHE A 215 2.28 -14.30 -2.37
CA PHE A 215 1.74 -13.14 -1.70
C PHE A 215 0.77 -13.48 -0.56
N PHE A 216 0.10 -14.63 -0.60
CA PHE A 216 -0.63 -15.13 0.56
C PHE A 216 0.27 -15.26 1.79
N ASN A 217 1.46 -15.85 1.64
CA ASN A 217 2.45 -15.94 2.73
C ASN A 217 3.00 -14.56 3.11
N PHE A 218 3.21 -13.67 2.14
CA PHE A 218 3.68 -12.32 2.40
C PHE A 218 2.67 -11.52 3.24
N TYR A 219 1.36 -11.59 2.91
CA TYR A 219 0.32 -10.97 3.73
C TYR A 219 0.25 -11.58 5.14
N SER A 220 0.41 -12.88 5.27
CA SER A 220 0.48 -13.54 6.59
C SER A 220 1.62 -12.98 7.44
N TYR A 221 2.78 -12.77 6.82
CA TYR A 221 3.91 -12.11 7.48
C TYR A 221 3.60 -10.65 7.83
N ASN A 222 2.94 -9.92 6.95
CA ASN A 222 2.53 -8.54 7.22
C ASN A 222 1.57 -8.43 8.42
N PHE A 223 0.65 -9.37 8.63
CA PHE A 223 -0.18 -9.40 9.82
C PHE A 223 0.64 -9.58 11.10
N LYS A 224 1.69 -10.41 11.05
CA LYS A 224 2.65 -10.51 12.16
C LYS A 224 3.33 -9.17 12.41
N LEU A 225 3.86 -8.50 11.38
CA LEU A 225 4.50 -7.20 11.51
C LEU A 225 3.54 -6.13 12.07
N LEU A 226 2.29 -6.10 11.62
CA LEU A 226 1.27 -5.20 12.17
C LEU A 226 1.00 -5.47 13.64
N SER A 227 0.93 -6.74 14.05
CA SER A 227 0.78 -7.11 15.45
C SER A 227 1.95 -6.61 16.31
N GLU A 228 3.17 -6.72 15.81
CA GLU A 228 4.38 -6.20 16.46
C GLU A 228 4.35 -4.68 16.58
N ILE A 229 3.99 -3.96 15.48
CA ILE A 229 3.82 -2.51 15.46
C ILE A 229 2.78 -2.06 16.50
N LEU A 230 1.60 -2.70 16.54
CA LEU A 230 0.55 -2.40 17.52
C LEU A 230 1.00 -2.66 18.95
N SER A 231 1.81 -3.70 19.17
CA SER A 231 2.39 -4.01 20.48
C SER A 231 3.35 -2.90 20.94
N VAL A 232 4.17 -2.37 20.03
CA VAL A 232 5.05 -1.22 20.31
C VAL A 232 4.22 0.04 20.61
N LEU A 233 3.18 0.35 19.82
CA LEU A 233 2.30 1.47 20.11
C LEU A 233 1.65 1.35 21.49
N LYS A 234 1.18 0.15 21.85
CA LYS A 234 0.63 -0.14 23.18
C LYS A 234 1.65 0.08 24.29
N SER A 235 2.90 -0.35 24.12
CA SER A 235 3.98 -0.13 25.09
C SER A 235 4.33 1.36 25.26
N LYS A 236 4.13 2.16 24.19
CA LYS A 236 4.28 3.62 24.23
C LYS A 236 3.07 4.36 24.83
N GLY A 237 2.07 3.62 25.36
CA GLY A 237 0.89 4.19 26.02
C GLY A 237 -0.29 4.50 25.10
N ILE A 238 -0.22 4.18 23.81
CA ILE A 238 -1.33 4.36 22.86
C ILE A 238 -2.32 3.19 23.06
N LYS A 239 -3.42 3.46 23.77
CA LYS A 239 -4.44 2.45 24.10
C LYS A 239 -5.62 2.44 23.14
N LYS A 240 -5.79 3.49 22.36
CA LYS A 240 -6.92 3.65 21.43
C LYS A 240 -6.42 4.28 20.14
N ILE A 241 -6.94 3.84 19.03
CA ILE A 241 -6.75 4.42 17.71
C ILE A 241 -8.10 4.80 17.13
N LYS A 242 -8.15 5.92 16.40
CA LYS A 242 -9.32 6.34 15.65
C LYS A 242 -9.30 5.62 14.31
N ILE A 243 -10.42 5.00 13.95
CA ILE A 243 -10.59 4.30 12.68
C ILE A 243 -11.95 4.64 12.05
N LEU A 244 -12.05 4.45 10.75
CA LEU A 244 -13.29 4.51 10.00
C LEU A 244 -14.35 3.61 10.65
N LYS A 245 -15.57 4.11 10.81
CA LYS A 245 -16.67 3.36 11.45
C LYS A 245 -16.95 2.04 10.71
N GLU A 246 -16.96 2.09 9.40
CA GLU A 246 -17.23 0.96 8.51
C GLU A 246 -16.12 -0.11 8.58
N LEU A 247 -14.88 0.27 8.89
CA LEU A 247 -13.77 -0.66 9.04
C LEU A 247 -13.99 -1.69 10.16
N VAL A 248 -14.84 -1.38 11.13
CA VAL A 248 -15.23 -2.32 12.19
C VAL A 248 -15.86 -3.60 11.61
N ILE A 249 -16.50 -3.53 10.44
CA ILE A 249 -17.03 -4.69 9.72
C ILE A 249 -15.88 -5.67 9.40
N LEU A 250 -14.77 -5.17 8.87
CA LEU A 250 -13.61 -6.00 8.48
C LEU A 250 -12.80 -6.49 9.70
N LEU A 251 -12.91 -5.82 10.84
CA LEU A 251 -12.30 -6.34 12.08
C LEU A 251 -13.05 -7.56 12.62
N ASP A 252 -14.28 -7.81 12.14
CA ASP A 252 -15.16 -8.92 12.54
C ASP A 252 -15.23 -9.08 14.07
N TYR A 253 -15.27 -7.95 14.77
CA TYR A 253 -15.29 -7.88 16.22
C TYR A 253 -16.34 -6.87 16.68
N LEU A 254 -17.60 -7.23 16.48
CA LEU A 254 -18.71 -6.51 17.12
C LEU A 254 -19.18 -7.31 18.31
N PRO A 255 -19.25 -6.72 19.53
CA PRO A 255 -19.78 -7.42 20.70
C PRO A 255 -21.17 -7.98 20.43
N GLY A 256 -21.38 -9.27 20.73
CA GLY A 256 -22.67 -9.94 20.54
C GLY A 256 -22.99 -10.40 19.12
N GLN A 257 -22.08 -10.21 18.15
CA GLN A 257 -22.24 -10.76 16.79
C GLN A 257 -21.49 -12.07 16.63
N TYR A 258 -22.03 -12.95 15.80
CA TYR A 258 -21.35 -14.17 15.36
C TYR A 258 -20.19 -13.80 14.46
N ARG A 259 -19.02 -14.32 14.75
CA ARG A 259 -17.84 -14.21 13.88
C ARG A 259 -17.97 -15.13 12.69
N ILE A 260 -17.51 -14.69 11.55
CA ILE A 260 -17.52 -15.54 10.36
C ILE A 260 -16.54 -16.74 10.53
N ASP A 261 -16.80 -17.80 9.80
CA ASP A 261 -15.81 -18.86 9.63
C ASP A 261 -14.70 -18.41 8.65
N TYR A 262 -13.51 -18.14 9.18
CA TYR A 262 -12.36 -17.73 8.36
C TYR A 262 -11.86 -18.80 7.39
N ASN A 263 -12.31 -20.05 7.51
CA ASN A 263 -12.05 -21.11 6.54
C ASN A 263 -13.06 -21.10 5.38
N SER A 264 -14.14 -20.33 5.48
CA SER A 264 -15.15 -20.19 4.44
C SER A 264 -14.86 -19.01 3.51
N PRO A 265 -14.44 -19.26 2.26
CA PRO A 265 -14.27 -18.20 1.27
C PRO A 265 -15.55 -17.38 1.05
N ASN A 266 -16.69 -18.04 1.06
CA ASN A 266 -18.00 -17.39 0.86
C ASN A 266 -18.33 -16.39 1.97
N GLU A 267 -18.05 -16.73 3.23
CA GLU A 267 -18.29 -15.82 4.36
C GLU A 267 -17.34 -14.63 4.31
N LYS A 268 -16.07 -14.87 4.00
CA LYS A 268 -15.09 -13.81 3.79
C LYS A 268 -15.55 -12.83 2.71
N GLN A 269 -15.92 -13.33 1.55
CA GLN A 269 -16.35 -12.46 0.44
C GLN A 269 -17.66 -11.72 0.74
N LYS A 270 -18.60 -12.35 1.45
CA LYS A 270 -19.83 -11.67 1.92
C LYS A 270 -19.49 -10.52 2.89
N LEU A 271 -18.57 -10.74 3.81
CA LEU A 271 -18.15 -9.71 4.76
C LEU A 271 -17.47 -8.54 4.03
N LEU A 272 -16.57 -8.84 3.08
CA LEU A 272 -15.92 -7.83 2.26
C LEU A 272 -16.94 -7.03 1.44
N LYS A 273 -17.92 -7.72 0.83
CA LYS A 273 -19.00 -7.04 0.11
C LYS A 273 -19.82 -6.13 1.04
N LYS A 274 -20.15 -6.59 2.24
CA LYS A 274 -20.86 -5.78 3.24
C LYS A 274 -20.08 -4.50 3.58
N TYR A 275 -18.74 -4.59 3.67
CA TYR A 275 -17.91 -3.41 3.86
C TYR A 275 -17.97 -2.45 2.68
N PHE A 276 -17.97 -2.96 1.45
CA PHE A 276 -18.04 -2.09 0.27
C PHE A 276 -19.40 -1.43 0.09
N ASP A 277 -20.47 -2.07 0.57
CA ASP A 277 -21.84 -1.57 0.48
C ASP A 277 -22.17 -0.56 1.60
N SER A 278 -21.29 -0.40 2.60
CA SER A 278 -21.50 0.48 3.75
C SER A 278 -20.95 1.89 3.53
#